data_df828d4707120da167f53d4256625558
#
_entry.id   df828d4707120da167f53d4256625558
#
_cell.length_a   1.000
_cell.length_b   1.000
_cell.length_c   1.000
_cell.angle_alpha   90.00
_cell.angle_beta   90.00
_cell.angle_gamma   90.00
#
_symmetry.space_group_name_H-M   'P 1'
#
loop_
_entity.id
_entity.type
_entity.pdbx_description
1 polymer ?
#
loop_
_entity_poly.entity_id
_entity_poly.type
_entity_poly.pdbx_seq_one_letter_code
_entity_poly.pdbx_strand_id
1 'polypeptide(L)'
;MIGDSCEDKFTYGTSHRLCPDTPAPVFLPNRDIINFGMAGNVYENLKGFDLKCDLITNSEKIVKQRFIDEKTNHTFLRVDIGDKVNRAGFNPTDIQKQDYEAIVIADYGKGFLTEDDISILCSINDSVFLDTKKTIGPWCKKAAFIKINTPEFEAIKDRIDTRDWVDKLIVTLGDKGCMFMKKEGFNYYPTKKVDVFDLSGAGDTFQAGLVAKYLETKDIRQSIKFANDCAARAVQKKGVVSSL
;
A
#
# COMPACT_ATOMS: atom_id res chain seq x y z
N MET A 1 5.63 5.26 10.31
CA MET A 1 5.23 5.03 8.92
C MET A 1 6.05 5.90 8.00
N ILE A 2 6.70 5.33 6.98
CA ILE A 2 7.59 6.04 6.06
C ILE A 2 7.25 5.65 4.62
N GLY A 3 7.15 6.63 3.68
CA GLY A 3 6.96 6.32 2.27
C GLY A 3 6.32 7.43 1.45
N ASP A 4 6.08 7.15 0.17
CA ASP A 4 5.41 8.08 -0.72
C ASP A 4 3.92 8.19 -0.36
N SER A 5 3.40 9.42 -0.19
CA SER A 5 1.98 9.70 0.03
C SER A 5 1.37 10.49 -1.12
N CYS A 6 0.07 10.35 -1.31
CA CYS A 6 -0.68 11.15 -2.27
C CYS A 6 -2.07 11.53 -1.72
N GLU A 7 -2.74 12.44 -2.41
CA GLU A 7 -4.18 12.63 -2.30
C GLU A 7 -4.88 11.75 -3.33
N ASP A 8 -5.74 10.84 -2.89
CA ASP A 8 -6.71 10.16 -3.74
C ASP A 8 -7.97 11.03 -3.83
N LYS A 9 -8.14 11.73 -4.95
CA LYS A 9 -9.25 12.64 -5.21
C LYS A 9 -10.30 11.95 -6.10
N PHE A 10 -11.51 11.83 -5.59
CA PHE A 10 -12.66 11.26 -6.28
C PHE A 10 -13.63 12.39 -6.63
N THR A 11 -13.68 12.79 -7.89
CA THR A 11 -14.59 13.80 -8.41
C THR A 11 -15.83 13.09 -8.97
N TYR A 12 -16.93 13.17 -8.26
CA TYR A 12 -18.22 12.62 -8.69
C TYR A 12 -18.98 13.64 -9.52
N GLY A 13 -19.65 13.14 -10.56
CA GLY A 13 -20.42 13.98 -11.46
C GLY A 13 -21.25 13.18 -12.44
N THR A 14 -21.70 13.83 -13.50
CA THR A 14 -22.50 13.20 -14.56
C THR A 14 -21.96 13.55 -15.94
N SER A 15 -22.24 12.70 -16.92
CA SER A 15 -21.97 12.98 -18.34
C SER A 15 -23.20 12.62 -19.15
N HIS A 16 -23.82 13.61 -19.78
CA HIS A 16 -25.06 13.44 -20.55
C HIS A 16 -24.88 13.66 -22.06
N ARG A 17 -23.71 14.10 -22.48
CA ARG A 17 -23.40 14.37 -23.90
C ARG A 17 -21.92 14.19 -24.19
N LEU A 18 -21.63 14.02 -25.46
CA LEU A 18 -20.26 14.08 -25.99
C LEU A 18 -19.90 15.50 -26.41
N CYS A 19 -18.61 15.76 -26.55
CA CYS A 19 -18.12 16.97 -27.19
C CYS A 19 -18.59 17.02 -28.64
N PRO A 20 -18.88 18.22 -29.20
CA PRO A 20 -19.33 18.35 -30.58
C PRO A 20 -18.27 17.93 -31.61
N ASP A 21 -17.01 18.09 -31.28
CA ASP A 21 -15.86 17.95 -32.17
C ASP A 21 -15.05 16.66 -31.96
N THR A 22 -15.28 15.97 -30.81
CA THR A 22 -14.57 14.72 -30.49
C THR A 22 -15.49 13.75 -29.73
N PRO A 23 -15.27 12.42 -29.83
CA PRO A 23 -16.06 11.44 -29.08
C PRO A 23 -15.66 11.35 -27.59
N ALA A 24 -15.43 12.49 -26.96
CA ALA A 24 -15.10 12.60 -25.53
C ALA A 24 -16.33 13.01 -24.70
N PRO A 25 -16.57 12.40 -23.52
CA PRO A 25 -17.67 12.80 -22.65
C PRO A 25 -17.47 14.20 -22.09
N VAL A 26 -18.55 15.00 -22.03
CA VAL A 26 -18.56 16.26 -21.28
C VAL A 26 -18.96 15.93 -19.84
N PHE A 27 -17.99 15.98 -18.94
CA PHE A 27 -18.19 15.68 -17.53
C PHE A 27 -18.58 16.95 -16.75
N LEU A 28 -19.65 16.85 -15.99
CA LEU A 28 -20.15 17.91 -15.10
C LEU A 28 -19.89 17.50 -13.66
N PRO A 29 -18.85 18.06 -13.01
CA PRO A 29 -18.52 17.70 -11.64
C PRO A 29 -19.59 18.23 -10.66
N ASN A 30 -19.89 17.45 -9.63
CA ASN A 30 -20.85 17.79 -8.58
C ASN A 30 -20.15 17.93 -7.22
N ARG A 31 -19.33 16.94 -6.82
CA ARG A 31 -18.65 16.94 -5.52
C ARG A 31 -17.30 16.22 -5.60
N ASP A 32 -16.39 16.63 -4.71
CA ASP A 32 -15.11 15.98 -4.49
C ASP A 32 -15.08 15.26 -3.14
N ILE A 33 -14.42 14.10 -3.12
CA ILE A 33 -13.98 13.43 -1.90
C ILE A 33 -12.46 13.28 -2.02
N ILE A 34 -11.74 13.66 -0.97
CA ILE A 34 -10.28 13.57 -0.91
C ILE A 34 -9.90 12.70 0.28
N ASN A 35 -9.11 11.66 0.02
CA ASN A 35 -8.57 10.75 1.02
C ASN A 35 -7.06 10.73 0.94
N PHE A 36 -6.40 10.37 2.03
CA PHE A 36 -4.99 10.00 1.98
C PHE A 36 -4.81 8.70 1.19
N GLY A 37 -3.83 8.68 0.29
CA GLY A 37 -3.46 7.50 -0.49
C GLY A 37 -2.02 7.09 -0.22
N MET A 38 -1.66 5.87 -0.67
CA MET A 38 -0.31 5.31 -0.55
C MET A 38 0.12 5.19 0.92
N ALA A 39 1.31 5.67 1.32
CA ALA A 39 1.78 5.66 2.72
C ALA A 39 0.82 6.38 3.68
N GLY A 40 0.16 7.44 3.21
CA GLY A 40 -0.87 8.15 3.98
C GLY A 40 -2.07 7.26 4.32
N ASN A 41 -2.50 6.39 3.39
CA ASN A 41 -3.58 5.44 3.66
C ASN A 41 -3.16 4.36 4.66
N VAL A 42 -1.93 3.83 4.56
CA VAL A 42 -1.40 2.88 5.56
C VAL A 42 -1.36 3.54 6.95
N TYR A 43 -0.91 4.80 7.01
CA TYR A 43 -0.87 5.57 8.25
C TYR A 43 -2.26 5.73 8.91
N GLU A 44 -3.28 6.13 8.13
CA GLU A 44 -4.64 6.25 8.66
C GLU A 44 -5.21 4.90 9.12
N ASN A 45 -4.92 3.81 8.40
CA ASN A 45 -5.30 2.48 8.84
C ASN A 45 -4.59 2.05 10.14
N LEU A 46 -3.29 2.35 10.31
CA LEU A 46 -2.56 2.07 11.55
C LEU A 46 -3.16 2.84 12.75
N LYS A 47 -3.52 4.11 12.55
CA LYS A 47 -4.24 4.90 13.58
C LYS A 47 -5.60 4.30 13.92
N GLY A 48 -6.31 3.75 12.94
CA GLY A 48 -7.57 3.05 13.16
C GLY A 48 -7.42 1.79 14.04
N PHE A 49 -6.22 1.24 14.16
CA PHE A 49 -5.89 0.17 15.12
C PHE A 49 -5.36 0.70 16.47
N ASP A 50 -5.57 1.97 16.79
CA ASP A 50 -5.11 2.65 18.01
C ASP A 50 -3.58 2.64 18.20
N LEU A 51 -2.82 2.46 17.13
CA LEU A 51 -1.37 2.52 17.17
C LEU A 51 -0.88 3.99 17.15
N LYS A 52 0.01 4.34 18.08
CA LYS A 52 0.74 5.60 17.98
C LYS A 52 1.70 5.51 16.80
N CYS A 53 1.52 6.38 15.84
CA CYS A 53 2.27 6.32 14.59
C CYS A 53 2.62 7.72 14.10
N ASP A 54 3.86 7.93 13.72
CA ASP A 54 4.31 9.12 13.01
C ASP A 54 4.35 8.84 11.51
N LEU A 55 4.06 9.83 10.68
CA LEU A 55 4.15 9.75 9.23
C LEU A 55 5.30 10.61 8.72
N ILE A 56 6.25 9.98 8.03
CA ILE A 56 7.36 10.64 7.34
C ILE A 56 7.17 10.39 5.84
N THR A 57 6.92 11.46 5.10
CA THR A 57 6.53 11.37 3.69
C THR A 57 7.00 12.60 2.88
N ASN A 58 6.80 12.56 1.56
CA ASN A 58 7.11 13.67 0.66
C ASN A 58 6.36 14.96 1.04
N SER A 59 7.02 16.07 0.84
CA SER A 59 6.43 17.42 0.95
C SER A 59 5.68 17.84 -0.31
N GLU A 60 6.12 17.33 -1.47
CA GLU A 60 5.47 17.63 -2.74
C GLU A 60 4.13 16.89 -2.84
N LYS A 61 3.17 17.59 -3.44
CA LYS A 61 1.83 17.08 -3.61
C LYS A 61 1.74 16.14 -4.81
N ILE A 62 1.39 14.88 -4.56
CA ILE A 62 0.93 13.92 -5.57
C ILE A 62 -0.58 13.84 -5.49
N VAL A 63 -1.28 13.96 -6.63
CA VAL A 63 -2.74 13.81 -6.69
C VAL A 63 -3.10 12.72 -7.70
N LYS A 64 -3.92 11.78 -7.28
CA LYS A 64 -4.54 10.76 -8.14
C LYS A 64 -6.03 11.05 -8.24
N GLN A 65 -6.42 11.80 -9.27
CA GLN A 65 -7.80 12.23 -9.44
C GLN A 65 -8.57 11.26 -10.34
N ARG A 66 -9.73 10.81 -9.88
CA ARG A 66 -10.68 9.99 -10.65
C ARG A 66 -11.95 10.77 -10.89
N PHE A 67 -12.42 10.79 -12.13
CA PHE A 67 -13.70 11.36 -12.54
C PHE A 67 -14.70 10.22 -12.67
N ILE A 68 -15.75 10.24 -11.85
CA ILE A 68 -16.62 9.08 -11.61
C ILE A 68 -18.07 9.47 -11.83
N ASP A 69 -18.79 8.67 -12.62
CA ASP A 69 -20.24 8.78 -12.74
C ASP A 69 -20.93 8.50 -11.40
N GLU A 70 -21.69 9.47 -10.92
CA GLU A 70 -22.32 9.40 -9.59
C GLU A 70 -23.37 8.30 -9.47
N LYS A 71 -24.04 7.91 -10.59
CA LYS A 71 -25.09 6.91 -10.61
C LYS A 71 -24.54 5.49 -10.75
N THR A 72 -23.60 5.29 -11.68
CA THR A 72 -23.11 3.96 -12.06
C THR A 72 -21.78 3.60 -11.39
N ASN A 73 -21.09 4.56 -10.78
CA ASN A 73 -19.72 4.44 -10.27
C ASN A 73 -18.67 4.13 -11.37
N HIS A 74 -19.02 4.34 -12.62
CA HIS A 74 -18.06 4.17 -13.72
C HIS A 74 -17.00 5.28 -13.68
N THR A 75 -15.71 4.90 -13.70
CA THR A 75 -14.62 5.85 -13.82
C THR A 75 -14.40 6.22 -15.28
N PHE A 76 -14.68 7.47 -15.64
CA PHE A 76 -14.45 7.99 -16.99
C PHE A 76 -12.97 8.22 -17.28
N LEU A 77 -12.25 8.76 -16.30
CA LEU A 77 -10.86 9.16 -16.46
C LEU A 77 -10.15 9.15 -15.10
N ARG A 78 -8.87 8.77 -15.10
CA ARG A 78 -7.94 9.02 -14.01
C ARG A 78 -6.83 9.95 -14.49
N VAL A 79 -6.52 10.96 -13.70
CA VAL A 79 -5.42 11.90 -13.92
C VAL A 79 -4.46 11.80 -12.74
N ASP A 80 -3.19 11.51 -13.02
CA ASP A 80 -2.13 11.48 -12.02
C ASP A 80 -1.29 12.76 -12.19
N ILE A 81 -1.21 13.57 -11.13
CA ILE A 81 -0.52 14.86 -11.09
C ILE A 81 0.60 14.76 -10.06
N GLY A 82 1.81 15.21 -10.42
CA GLY A 82 2.96 15.21 -9.52
C GLY A 82 3.48 13.81 -9.21
N ASP A 83 3.56 12.91 -10.21
CA ASP A 83 3.86 11.48 -10.02
C ASP A 83 5.33 11.17 -9.63
N LYS A 84 6.13 12.19 -9.39
CA LYS A 84 7.51 12.10 -8.90
C LYS A 84 7.74 13.13 -7.81
N VAL A 85 8.54 12.76 -6.81
CA VAL A 85 8.93 13.63 -5.70
C VAL A 85 10.45 13.66 -5.56
N ASN A 86 10.97 14.72 -4.97
CA ASN A 86 12.37 14.83 -4.62
C ASN A 86 12.60 14.27 -3.21
N ARG A 87 13.76 13.69 -3.00
CA ARG A 87 14.20 13.16 -1.70
C ARG A 87 14.67 14.29 -0.75
N ALA A 88 14.27 15.52 -0.92
CA ALA A 88 14.80 16.64 -0.16
C ALA A 88 14.53 16.49 1.35
N GLY A 89 15.61 16.54 2.14
CA GLY A 89 15.54 16.65 3.60
C GLY A 89 15.31 15.37 4.40
N PHE A 90 15.08 14.22 3.79
CA PHE A 90 14.96 12.97 4.51
C PHE A 90 16.35 12.34 4.78
N ASN A 91 16.62 12.05 6.06
CA ASN A 91 17.80 11.29 6.47
C ASN A 91 17.34 10.07 7.31
N PRO A 92 17.49 8.83 6.80
CA PRO A 92 17.01 7.64 7.50
C PRO A 92 17.68 7.42 8.88
N THR A 93 18.91 7.94 9.10
CA THR A 93 19.58 7.81 10.39
C THR A 93 18.94 8.63 11.51
N ASP A 94 18.14 9.65 11.18
CA ASP A 94 17.42 10.42 12.20
C ASP A 94 16.32 9.61 12.88
N ILE A 95 15.83 8.56 12.23
CA ILE A 95 14.86 7.60 12.78
C ILE A 95 15.45 6.81 13.93
N GLN A 96 16.76 6.51 13.90
CA GLN A 96 17.44 5.75 14.95
C GLN A 96 17.40 6.46 16.32
N LYS A 97 17.24 7.79 16.34
CA LYS A 97 17.12 8.58 17.56
C LYS A 97 15.79 8.40 18.28
N GLN A 98 14.82 7.76 17.62
CA GLN A 98 13.48 7.50 18.14
C GLN A 98 13.35 6.03 18.51
N ASP A 99 12.72 5.76 19.65
CA ASP A 99 12.47 4.39 20.13
C ASP A 99 11.16 3.84 19.53
N TYR A 100 11.18 3.54 18.22
CA TYR A 100 10.05 2.94 17.53
C TYR A 100 10.05 1.42 17.66
N GLU A 101 8.93 0.84 18.08
CA GLU A 101 8.74 -0.62 18.14
C GLU A 101 8.80 -1.28 16.76
N ALA A 102 8.37 -0.56 15.71
CA ALA A 102 8.44 -1.02 14.32
C ALA A 102 8.58 0.14 13.33
N ILE A 103 9.15 -0.14 12.17
CA ILE A 103 9.17 0.74 11.01
C ILE A 103 8.31 0.11 9.91
N VAL A 104 7.32 0.86 9.42
CA VAL A 104 6.48 0.44 8.31
C VAL A 104 6.84 1.26 7.09
N ILE A 105 7.19 0.61 5.98
CA ILE A 105 7.61 1.27 4.76
C ILE A 105 6.60 0.95 3.65
N ALA A 106 6.05 1.99 3.02
CA ALA A 106 5.24 1.89 1.80
C ALA A 106 5.87 2.73 0.69
N ASP A 107 6.73 2.08 -0.09
CA ASP A 107 7.47 2.68 -1.19
C ASP A 107 6.75 2.44 -2.51
N TYR A 108 6.10 3.48 -3.00
CA TYR A 108 5.38 3.47 -4.28
C TYR A 108 6.26 3.85 -5.48
N GLY A 109 7.57 3.99 -5.26
CA GLY A 109 8.53 4.29 -6.31
C GLY A 109 8.40 5.69 -6.90
N LYS A 110 7.88 6.66 -6.13
CA LYS A 110 7.73 8.04 -6.57
C LYS A 110 9.00 8.88 -6.39
N GLY A 111 9.97 8.35 -5.65
CA GLY A 111 11.30 8.98 -5.49
C GLY A 111 11.62 9.42 -4.07
N PHE A 112 10.71 9.29 -3.11
CA PHE A 112 10.96 9.67 -1.72
C PHE A 112 12.03 8.81 -1.06
N LEU A 113 12.04 7.49 -1.32
CA LEU A 113 13.03 6.55 -0.77
C LEU A 113 13.90 5.93 -1.87
N THR A 114 15.21 5.86 -1.61
CA THR A 114 16.15 5.05 -2.37
C THR A 114 16.28 3.64 -1.78
N GLU A 115 16.93 2.72 -2.49
CA GLU A 115 17.27 1.39 -1.96
C GLU A 115 18.21 1.49 -0.74
N ASP A 116 19.17 2.45 -0.78
CA ASP A 116 20.08 2.71 0.33
C ASP A 116 19.33 3.20 1.58
N ASP A 117 18.35 4.10 1.42
CA ASP A 117 17.52 4.55 2.53
C ASP A 117 16.79 3.38 3.21
N ILE A 118 16.17 2.52 2.41
CA ILE A 118 15.46 1.34 2.91
C ILE A 118 16.44 0.38 3.59
N SER A 119 17.63 0.19 3.01
CA SER A 119 18.67 -0.65 3.60
C SER A 119 19.13 -0.14 4.98
N ILE A 120 19.28 1.18 5.12
CA ILE A 120 19.60 1.79 6.41
C ILE A 120 18.45 1.57 7.41
N LEU A 121 17.19 1.86 7.01
CA LEU A 121 16.01 1.64 7.85
C LEU A 121 15.90 0.18 8.32
N CYS A 122 16.15 -0.78 7.43
CA CYS A 122 16.19 -2.21 7.76
C CYS A 122 17.36 -2.59 8.69
N SER A 123 18.35 -1.74 8.82
CA SER A 123 19.54 -2.00 9.68
C SER A 123 19.41 -1.41 11.08
N ILE A 124 18.52 -0.43 11.27
CA ILE A 124 18.36 0.27 12.56
C ILE A 124 17.16 -0.22 13.36
N ASN A 125 16.32 -1.09 12.82
CA ASN A 125 15.17 -1.67 13.52
C ASN A 125 14.93 -3.10 13.02
N ASP A 126 14.73 -4.05 13.93
CA ASP A 126 14.52 -5.47 13.61
C ASP A 126 13.07 -5.78 13.15
N SER A 127 12.15 -4.84 13.37
CA SER A 127 10.71 -4.99 13.03
C SER A 127 10.33 -4.10 11.85
N VAL A 128 11.02 -4.25 10.71
CA VAL A 128 10.70 -3.49 9.48
C VAL A 128 9.72 -4.26 8.61
N PHE A 129 8.58 -3.63 8.30
CA PHE A 129 7.56 -4.14 7.38
C PHE A 129 7.63 -3.34 6.07
N LEU A 130 8.03 -3.98 5.00
CA LEU A 130 8.29 -3.34 3.70
C LEU A 130 7.21 -3.72 2.68
N ASP A 131 6.58 -2.71 2.07
CA ASP A 131 5.87 -2.80 0.80
C ASP A 131 6.60 -1.90 -0.20
N THR A 132 7.04 -2.43 -1.34
CA THR A 132 7.84 -1.67 -2.31
C THR A 132 7.48 -2.02 -3.74
N LYS A 133 7.58 -1.02 -4.62
CA LYS A 133 7.47 -1.19 -6.08
C LYS A 133 8.83 -1.44 -6.73
N LYS A 134 9.91 -1.36 -5.95
CA LYS A 134 11.26 -1.71 -6.42
C LYS A 134 11.42 -3.23 -6.47
N THR A 135 12.28 -3.70 -7.35
CA THR A 135 12.69 -5.11 -7.36
C THR A 135 13.41 -5.45 -6.07
N ILE A 136 12.90 -6.43 -5.32
CA ILE A 136 13.55 -6.86 -4.07
C ILE A 136 14.93 -7.45 -4.35
N GLY A 137 15.86 -7.17 -3.45
CA GLY A 137 17.27 -7.54 -3.62
C GLY A 137 18.05 -7.51 -2.30
N PRO A 138 19.38 -7.60 -2.36
CA PRO A 138 20.23 -7.61 -1.15
C PRO A 138 19.96 -6.44 -0.18
N TRP A 139 19.58 -5.29 -0.72
CA TRP A 139 19.31 -4.06 0.02
C TRP A 139 18.15 -4.17 1.04
N CYS A 140 17.19 -5.07 0.81
CA CYS A 140 16.04 -5.24 1.72
C CYS A 140 16.03 -6.58 2.51
N LYS A 141 17.09 -7.38 2.43
CA LYS A 141 17.17 -8.69 3.11
C LYS A 141 17.04 -8.60 4.64
N LYS A 142 17.35 -7.46 5.25
CA LYS A 142 17.23 -7.25 6.70
C LYS A 142 15.81 -6.88 7.14
N ALA A 143 14.89 -6.58 6.23
CA ALA A 143 13.49 -6.40 6.58
C ALA A 143 12.95 -7.64 7.30
N ALA A 144 12.11 -7.44 8.32
CA ALA A 144 11.43 -8.53 9.00
C ALA A 144 10.44 -9.22 8.07
N PHE A 145 9.61 -8.42 7.39
CA PHE A 145 8.63 -8.91 6.42
C PHE A 145 8.59 -8.00 5.20
N ILE A 146 8.45 -8.63 4.04
CA ILE A 146 8.33 -7.95 2.74
C ILE A 146 7.03 -8.41 2.11
N LYS A 147 6.15 -7.47 1.80
CA LYS A 147 4.91 -7.71 1.09
C LYS A 147 5.03 -7.20 -0.34
N ILE A 148 4.71 -8.03 -1.30
CA ILE A 148 4.56 -7.67 -2.71
C ILE A 148 3.25 -8.25 -3.25
N ASN A 149 2.81 -7.78 -4.41
CA ASN A 149 1.62 -8.33 -5.08
C ASN A 149 1.99 -9.36 -6.16
N THR A 150 0.98 -10.03 -6.73
CA THR A 150 1.18 -11.03 -7.79
C THR A 150 1.96 -10.49 -9.00
N PRO A 151 1.61 -9.33 -9.61
CA PRO A 151 2.38 -8.76 -10.72
C PRO A 151 3.85 -8.51 -10.38
N GLU A 152 4.13 -7.99 -9.18
CA GLU A 152 5.49 -7.74 -8.70
C GLU A 152 6.26 -9.05 -8.52
N PHE A 153 5.62 -10.07 -7.95
CA PHE A 153 6.22 -11.39 -7.78
C PHE A 153 6.50 -12.07 -9.12
N GLU A 154 5.55 -12.09 -10.05
CA GLU A 154 5.71 -12.68 -11.38
C GLU A 154 6.88 -12.05 -12.17
N ALA A 155 7.10 -10.75 -11.98
CA ALA A 155 8.20 -10.03 -12.63
C ALA A 155 9.61 -10.45 -12.13
N ILE A 156 9.69 -11.04 -10.93
CA ILE A 156 10.98 -11.33 -10.29
C ILE A 156 11.22 -12.81 -9.97
N LYS A 157 10.19 -13.65 -9.93
CA LYS A 157 10.26 -15.05 -9.42
C LYS A 157 11.39 -15.89 -10.01
N ASP A 158 11.71 -15.67 -11.29
CA ASP A 158 12.77 -16.42 -12.00
C ASP A 158 14.17 -15.81 -11.79
N ARG A 159 14.27 -14.67 -11.11
CA ARG A 159 15.52 -13.92 -10.89
C ARG A 159 15.97 -13.89 -9.43
N ILE A 160 15.09 -14.29 -8.51
CA ILE A 160 15.41 -14.32 -7.07
C ILE A 160 15.67 -15.75 -6.61
N ASP A 161 16.65 -15.91 -5.73
CA ASP A 161 16.77 -17.16 -4.98
C ASP A 161 15.74 -17.14 -3.84
N THR A 162 14.72 -17.97 -3.94
CA THR A 162 13.63 -18.00 -2.95
C THR A 162 14.12 -18.33 -1.54
N ARG A 163 15.27 -19.00 -1.39
CA ARG A 163 15.90 -19.31 -0.10
C ARG A 163 16.28 -18.05 0.70
N ASP A 164 16.58 -16.96 0.01
CA ASP A 164 16.91 -15.67 0.63
C ASP A 164 15.72 -15.02 1.35
N TRP A 165 14.50 -15.45 1.01
CA TRP A 165 13.24 -14.81 1.42
C TRP A 165 12.38 -15.70 2.31
N VAL A 166 12.93 -16.82 2.77
CA VAL A 166 12.27 -17.72 3.73
C VAL A 166 11.91 -16.95 4.99
N ASP A 167 10.67 -17.15 5.47
CA ASP A 167 10.09 -16.50 6.65
C ASP A 167 9.98 -14.97 6.57
N LYS A 168 10.07 -14.40 5.36
CA LYS A 168 10.00 -12.94 5.13
C LYS A 168 9.03 -12.53 4.05
N LEU A 169 8.99 -13.26 2.91
CA LEU A 169 8.22 -12.83 1.75
C LEU A 169 6.75 -13.25 1.85
N ILE A 170 5.88 -12.24 1.74
CA ILE A 170 4.43 -12.36 1.64
C ILE A 170 4.03 -11.88 0.25
N VAL A 171 3.29 -12.70 -0.50
CA VAL A 171 2.76 -12.31 -1.82
C VAL A 171 1.25 -12.30 -1.76
N THR A 172 0.64 -11.14 -1.99
CA THR A 172 -0.82 -10.98 -2.04
C THR A 172 -1.36 -11.43 -3.40
N LEU A 173 -2.45 -12.22 -3.37
CA LEU A 173 -3.04 -12.90 -4.54
C LEU A 173 -4.46 -12.38 -4.86
N GLY A 174 -4.80 -11.17 -4.41
CA GLY A 174 -6.12 -10.57 -4.58
C GLY A 174 -7.20 -11.38 -3.85
N ASP A 175 -8.23 -11.80 -4.58
CA ASP A 175 -9.37 -12.58 -4.06
C ASP A 175 -9.02 -13.98 -3.56
N LYS A 176 -7.80 -14.46 -3.84
CA LYS A 176 -7.28 -15.74 -3.35
C LYS A 176 -6.57 -15.63 -1.99
N GLY A 177 -6.41 -14.41 -1.45
CA GLY A 177 -5.70 -14.16 -0.20
C GLY A 177 -4.22 -13.90 -0.42
N CYS A 178 -3.33 -14.64 0.24
CA CYS A 178 -1.89 -14.48 0.07
C CYS A 178 -1.13 -15.79 0.27
N MET A 179 0.15 -15.77 -0.11
CA MET A 179 1.10 -16.85 0.18
C MET A 179 2.30 -16.29 0.94
N PHE A 180 2.87 -17.11 1.83
CA PHE A 180 4.02 -16.78 2.65
C PHE A 180 5.14 -17.78 2.43
N MET A 181 6.35 -17.30 2.13
CA MET A 181 7.50 -18.13 1.84
C MET A 181 7.99 -18.85 3.09
N LYS A 182 8.09 -20.17 3.02
CA LYS A 182 8.65 -21.04 4.04
C LYS A 182 9.76 -21.89 3.46
N LYS A 183 10.50 -22.60 4.29
CA LYS A 183 11.63 -23.45 3.88
C LYS A 183 11.22 -24.51 2.85
N GLU A 184 10.01 -25.06 3.02
CA GLU A 184 9.46 -26.12 2.16
C GLU A 184 8.69 -25.56 0.94
N GLY A 185 8.67 -24.24 0.73
CA GLY A 185 7.92 -23.54 -0.31
C GLY A 185 6.87 -22.62 0.26
N PHE A 186 5.89 -22.21 -0.56
CA PHE A 186 4.85 -21.27 -0.13
C PHE A 186 3.73 -21.92 0.66
N ASN A 187 3.43 -21.36 1.83
CA ASN A 187 2.20 -21.65 2.56
C ASN A 187 1.11 -20.67 2.12
N TYR A 188 -0.07 -21.21 1.77
CA TYR A 188 -1.21 -20.42 1.30
C TYR A 188 -2.15 -20.06 2.45
N TYR A 189 -2.61 -18.82 2.46
CA TYR A 189 -3.56 -18.25 3.41
C TYR A 189 -4.74 -17.68 2.62
N PRO A 190 -5.82 -18.48 2.42
CA PRO A 190 -6.97 -18.01 1.66
C PRO A 190 -7.70 -16.89 2.40
N THR A 191 -8.38 -16.04 1.64
CA THR A 191 -9.30 -15.03 2.16
C THR A 191 -10.76 -15.42 1.91
N LYS A 192 -11.68 -14.75 2.59
CA LYS A 192 -13.12 -14.93 2.37
C LYS A 192 -13.52 -14.31 1.03
N LYS A 193 -14.38 -14.98 0.29
CA LYS A 193 -15.05 -14.38 -0.88
C LYS A 193 -16.05 -13.35 -0.40
N VAL A 194 -15.95 -12.14 -0.91
CA VAL A 194 -16.83 -11.01 -0.60
C VAL A 194 -17.21 -10.27 -1.88
N ASP A 195 -18.30 -9.54 -1.83
CA ASP A 195 -18.66 -8.64 -2.91
C ASP A 195 -17.69 -7.45 -2.92
N VAL A 196 -17.10 -7.20 -4.08
CA VAL A 196 -16.07 -6.15 -4.25
C VAL A 196 -16.73 -4.90 -4.81
N PHE A 197 -16.64 -3.80 -4.05
CA PHE A 197 -17.06 -2.48 -4.51
C PHE A 197 -15.89 -1.64 -5.03
N ASP A 198 -14.74 -1.69 -4.34
CA ASP A 198 -13.53 -0.97 -4.75
C ASP A 198 -12.28 -1.70 -4.26
N LEU A 199 -11.31 -1.91 -5.15
CA LEU A 199 -10.04 -2.55 -4.82
C LEU A 199 -8.98 -1.57 -4.27
N SER A 200 -9.27 -0.26 -4.31
CA SER A 200 -8.31 0.77 -3.90
C SER A 200 -8.01 0.66 -2.40
N GLY A 201 -6.71 0.65 -2.06
CA GLY A 201 -6.26 0.61 -0.67
C GLY A 201 -6.30 -0.76 0.02
N ALA A 202 -6.75 -1.83 -0.66
CA ALA A 202 -6.78 -3.18 -0.07
C ALA A 202 -5.38 -3.64 0.38
N GLY A 203 -4.35 -3.37 -0.42
CA GLY A 203 -2.95 -3.68 -0.08
C GLY A 203 -2.42 -2.88 1.11
N ASP A 204 -2.82 -1.62 1.21
CA ASP A 204 -2.46 -0.74 2.33
C ASP A 204 -3.12 -1.20 3.63
N THR A 205 -4.41 -1.56 3.55
CA THR A 205 -5.16 -2.11 4.69
C THR A 205 -4.62 -3.47 5.12
N PHE A 206 -4.22 -4.32 4.16
CA PHE A 206 -3.52 -5.58 4.46
C PHE A 206 -2.23 -5.31 5.25
N GLN A 207 -1.39 -4.36 4.78
CA GLN A 207 -0.13 -4.04 5.45
C GLN A 207 -0.36 -3.50 6.85
N ALA A 208 -1.31 -2.58 7.03
CA ALA A 208 -1.64 -2.03 8.35
C ALA A 208 -2.15 -3.12 9.31
N GLY A 209 -3.05 -3.99 8.87
CA GLY A 209 -3.56 -5.12 9.66
C GLY A 209 -2.48 -6.13 10.02
N LEU A 210 -1.55 -6.41 9.08
CA LEU A 210 -0.41 -7.29 9.33
C LEU A 210 0.46 -6.74 10.47
N VAL A 211 0.81 -5.46 10.40
CA VAL A 211 1.62 -4.77 11.41
C VAL A 211 0.92 -4.77 12.76
N ALA A 212 -0.33 -4.31 12.80
CA ALA A 212 -1.10 -4.18 14.04
C ALA A 212 -1.16 -5.53 14.78
N LYS A 213 -1.54 -6.60 14.07
CA LYS A 213 -1.66 -7.92 14.69
C LYS A 213 -0.31 -8.53 15.05
N TYR A 214 0.74 -8.23 14.29
CA TYR A 214 2.07 -8.72 14.63
C TYR A 214 2.65 -8.03 15.88
N LEU A 215 2.44 -6.74 16.05
CA LEU A 215 2.87 -6.04 17.26
C LEU A 215 2.18 -6.60 18.51
N GLU A 216 0.90 -6.96 18.40
CA GLU A 216 0.12 -7.56 19.49
C GLU A 216 0.57 -8.99 19.83
N THR A 217 0.77 -9.85 18.81
CA THR A 217 0.88 -11.30 19.02
C THR A 217 2.28 -11.87 18.80
N LYS A 218 3.13 -11.15 18.06
CA LYS A 218 4.43 -11.62 17.53
C LYS A 218 4.31 -12.92 16.70
N ASP A 219 3.10 -13.25 16.23
CA ASP A 219 2.82 -14.44 15.41
C ASP A 219 2.42 -14.03 13.98
N ILE A 220 3.32 -14.26 13.04
CA ILE A 220 3.12 -13.90 11.63
C ILE A 220 1.93 -14.64 10.99
N ARG A 221 1.62 -15.86 11.42
CA ARG A 221 0.51 -16.65 10.85
C ARG A 221 -0.85 -16.06 11.25
N GLN A 222 -0.98 -15.64 12.50
CA GLN A 222 -2.17 -14.93 12.97
C GLN A 222 -2.29 -13.57 12.29
N SER A 223 -1.16 -12.87 12.13
CA SER A 223 -1.10 -11.55 11.50
C SER A 223 -1.53 -11.59 10.04
N ILE A 224 -1.08 -12.58 9.27
CA ILE A 224 -1.49 -12.79 7.87
C ILE A 224 -3.00 -13.05 7.76
N LYS A 225 -3.56 -13.90 8.62
CA LYS A 225 -5.01 -14.18 8.61
C LYS A 225 -5.82 -12.93 8.91
N PHE A 226 -5.40 -12.16 9.92
CA PHE A 226 -6.03 -10.90 10.28
C PHE A 226 -5.92 -9.87 9.15
N ALA A 227 -4.75 -9.74 8.52
CA ALA A 227 -4.52 -8.85 7.38
C ALA A 227 -5.44 -9.18 6.18
N ASN A 228 -5.62 -10.47 5.87
CA ASN A 228 -6.57 -10.91 4.84
C ASN A 228 -8.02 -10.50 5.19
N ASP A 229 -8.45 -10.66 6.44
CA ASP A 229 -9.80 -10.25 6.88
C ASP A 229 -9.96 -8.71 6.79
N CYS A 230 -8.94 -7.93 7.13
CA CYS A 230 -8.94 -6.48 6.99
C CYS A 230 -9.05 -6.05 5.52
N ALA A 231 -8.24 -6.62 4.63
CA ALA A 231 -8.30 -6.35 3.20
C ALA A 231 -9.67 -6.73 2.59
N ALA A 232 -10.23 -7.87 2.99
CA ALA A 232 -11.55 -8.30 2.55
C ALA A 232 -12.69 -7.35 3.00
N ARG A 233 -12.57 -6.72 4.17
CA ARG A 233 -13.52 -5.68 4.61
C ARG A 233 -13.33 -4.38 3.85
N ALA A 234 -12.08 -3.99 3.56
CA ALA A 234 -11.77 -2.76 2.84
C ALA A 234 -12.42 -2.74 1.45
N VAL A 235 -12.33 -3.83 0.69
CA VAL A 235 -12.88 -3.90 -0.67
C VAL A 235 -14.41 -3.89 -0.73
N GLN A 236 -15.11 -4.07 0.39
CA GLN A 236 -16.56 -3.97 0.51
C GLN A 236 -17.06 -2.53 0.74
N LYS A 237 -16.14 -1.58 0.91
CA LYS A 237 -16.45 -0.16 1.10
C LYS A 237 -16.06 0.61 -0.16
N LYS A 238 -16.71 1.75 -0.36
CA LYS A 238 -16.44 2.62 -1.49
C LYS A 238 -15.32 3.59 -1.17
N GLY A 239 -14.31 3.64 -2.03
CA GLY A 239 -13.16 4.53 -1.89
C GLY A 239 -12.11 4.03 -0.89
N VAL A 240 -11.02 4.78 -0.79
CA VAL A 240 -9.98 4.56 0.23
C VAL A 240 -10.55 5.02 1.57
N VAL A 241 -10.98 4.09 2.39
CA VAL A 241 -11.55 4.35 3.72
C VAL A 241 -10.74 3.58 4.74
N SER A 242 -10.36 4.21 5.86
CA SER A 242 -9.90 3.46 7.03
C SER A 242 -11.00 2.47 7.41
N SER A 243 -10.71 1.19 7.37
CA SER A 243 -11.71 0.12 7.34
C SER A 243 -12.11 -0.41 8.72
N LEU A 244 -11.89 0.41 9.76
CA LEU A 244 -12.20 0.02 11.14
C LEU A 244 -13.29 0.87 11.73
#